data_401bffab8561ed28858b6a9165959104
#
_entry.id   401bffab8561ed28858b6a9165959104
#
_cell.length_a   1.000
_cell.length_b   1.000
_cell.length_c   1.000
_cell.angle_alpha   90.00
_cell.angle_beta   90.00
_cell.angle_gamma   90.00
#
_symmetry.space_group_name_H-M   'P 1'
#
loop_
_entity.id
_entity.type
_entity.pdbx_description
1 polymer ?
#
loop_
_entity_poly.entity_id
_entity_poly.type
_entity_poly.pdbx_seq_one_letter_code
_entity_poly.pdbx_strand_id
1 'polypeptide(L)'
;MNKKAFTLIELLATLTILGIIMLVAVPNTVSLFEKNKKDAFISDAKRLVALAEAEIRNDESIDVSYGGFIVFSFSYLDDGSFESDPDNKPYDSANSFVVVYKRGNATSYQFDYYVQLIGSKRGLDLTLSKGIEPSNVVEAPKKQTITNAIKTVFNIASPTIVNY
;
A
#
# COMPACT_ATOMS: atom_id res chain seq x y z
N MET A 1 -42.94 27.80 -34.67
CA MET A 1 -41.66 27.37 -34.01
C MET A 1 -40.62 27.18 -35.11
N ASN A 2 -39.62 28.07 -35.23
CA ASN A 2 -38.53 27.91 -36.19
C ASN A 2 -37.56 26.82 -35.65
N LYS A 3 -37.62 25.64 -36.24
CA LYS A 3 -36.63 24.60 -36.01
C LYS A 3 -35.36 24.97 -36.78
N LYS A 4 -34.37 25.54 -36.07
CA LYS A 4 -33.03 25.72 -36.66
C LYS A 4 -32.39 24.37 -36.71
N ALA A 5 -32.13 23.85 -37.90
CA ALA A 5 -31.33 22.62 -38.11
C ALA A 5 -29.85 22.99 -38.04
N PHE A 6 -29.06 22.17 -37.36
CA PHE A 6 -27.60 22.32 -37.34
C PHE A 6 -27.03 22.10 -38.74
N THR A 7 -26.08 22.92 -39.13
CA THR A 7 -25.34 22.73 -40.38
C THR A 7 -24.28 21.66 -40.23
N LEU A 8 -23.94 20.97 -41.30
CA LEU A 8 -22.91 19.94 -41.31
C LEU A 8 -21.53 20.49 -40.87
N ILE A 9 -21.26 21.77 -41.21
CA ILE A 9 -20.02 22.44 -40.84
C ILE A 9 -19.96 22.77 -39.36
N GLU A 10 -21.05 23.13 -38.70
CA GLU A 10 -21.11 23.35 -37.25
C GLU A 10 -20.84 22.05 -36.49
N LEU A 11 -21.39 20.93 -36.98
CA LEU A 11 -21.12 19.62 -36.38
C LEU A 11 -19.65 19.23 -36.54
N LEU A 12 -19.09 19.44 -37.74
CA LEU A 12 -17.68 19.15 -38.00
C LEU A 12 -16.75 19.99 -37.13
N ALA A 13 -17.04 21.29 -37.00
CA ALA A 13 -16.26 22.21 -36.18
C ALA A 13 -16.30 21.80 -34.68
N THR A 14 -17.46 21.46 -34.16
CA THR A 14 -17.59 21.02 -32.75
C THR A 14 -16.87 19.74 -32.50
N LEU A 15 -16.92 18.72 -33.37
CA LEU A 15 -16.20 17.48 -33.26
C LEU A 15 -14.67 17.68 -33.30
N THR A 16 -14.20 18.60 -34.15
CA THR A 16 -12.77 18.95 -34.25
C THR A 16 -12.26 19.55 -32.94
N ILE A 17 -13.02 20.54 -32.40
CA ILE A 17 -12.65 21.16 -31.11
C ILE A 17 -12.67 20.17 -29.99
N LEU A 18 -13.68 19.30 -29.88
CA LEU A 18 -13.75 18.24 -28.88
C LEU A 18 -12.57 17.26 -28.99
N GLY A 19 -12.20 16.88 -30.22
CA GLY A 19 -11.03 16.04 -30.47
C GLY A 19 -9.73 16.66 -29.94
N ILE A 20 -9.50 17.93 -30.17
CA ILE A 20 -8.32 18.65 -29.69
C ILE A 20 -8.30 18.71 -28.15
N ILE A 21 -9.43 19.02 -27.53
CA ILE A 21 -9.54 19.05 -26.06
C ILE A 21 -9.27 17.67 -25.45
N MET A 22 -9.79 16.59 -26.04
CA MET A 22 -9.57 15.23 -25.58
C MET A 22 -8.09 14.81 -25.63
N LEU A 23 -7.32 15.24 -26.63
CA LEU A 23 -5.90 14.94 -26.75
C LEU A 23 -5.08 15.44 -25.55
N VAL A 24 -5.49 16.52 -24.90
CA VAL A 24 -4.82 17.09 -23.73
C VAL A 24 -5.44 16.57 -22.42
N ALA A 25 -6.75 16.45 -22.36
CA ALA A 25 -7.47 16.10 -21.14
C ALA A 25 -7.25 14.62 -20.72
N VAL A 26 -7.29 13.69 -21.68
CA VAL A 26 -7.22 12.25 -21.38
C VAL A 26 -5.92 11.83 -20.70
N PRO A 27 -4.70 12.18 -21.19
CA PRO A 27 -3.46 11.78 -20.53
C PRO A 27 -3.34 12.31 -19.10
N ASN A 28 -3.77 13.54 -18.86
CA ASN A 28 -3.74 14.16 -17.53
C ASN A 28 -4.67 13.44 -16.55
N THR A 29 -5.85 13.05 -17.01
CA THR A 29 -6.83 12.32 -16.21
C THR A 29 -6.30 10.94 -15.81
N VAL A 30 -5.70 10.21 -16.75
CA VAL A 30 -5.13 8.87 -16.48
C VAL A 30 -4.01 8.95 -15.43
N SER A 31 -3.09 9.91 -15.57
CA SER A 31 -2.00 10.09 -14.60
C SER A 31 -2.51 10.44 -13.19
N LEU A 32 -3.58 11.22 -13.10
CA LEU A 32 -4.22 11.56 -11.84
C LEU A 32 -4.87 10.32 -11.18
N PHE A 33 -5.54 9.48 -11.96
CA PHE A 33 -6.11 8.23 -11.45
C PHE A 33 -5.05 7.29 -10.92
N GLU A 34 -3.93 7.13 -11.63
CA GLU A 34 -2.83 6.30 -11.15
C GLU A 34 -2.19 6.84 -9.87
N LYS A 35 -2.03 8.16 -9.76
CA LYS A 35 -1.59 8.79 -8.52
C LYS A 35 -2.55 8.52 -7.37
N ASN A 36 -3.85 8.76 -7.58
CA ASN A 36 -4.87 8.53 -6.55
C ASN A 36 -4.89 7.07 -6.08
N LYS A 37 -4.69 6.10 -6.99
CA LYS A 37 -4.58 4.69 -6.62
C LYS A 37 -3.35 4.40 -5.76
N LYS A 38 -2.20 5.02 -6.06
CA LYS A 38 -1.00 4.90 -5.22
C LYS A 38 -1.22 5.52 -3.85
N ASP A 39 -1.84 6.68 -3.78
CA ASP A 39 -2.15 7.37 -2.52
C ASP A 39 -3.12 6.54 -1.66
N ALA A 40 -4.15 5.93 -2.26
CA ALA A 40 -5.06 5.03 -1.58
C ALA A 40 -4.32 3.78 -1.05
N PHE A 41 -3.45 3.18 -1.88
CA PHE A 41 -2.64 2.03 -1.47
C PHE A 41 -1.74 2.33 -0.25
N ILE A 42 -1.13 3.52 -0.22
CA ILE A 42 -0.33 3.99 0.93
C ILE A 42 -1.21 4.20 2.17
N SER A 43 -2.44 4.71 1.98
CA SER A 43 -3.39 4.86 3.09
C SER A 43 -3.72 3.51 3.73
N ASP A 44 -3.94 2.48 2.91
CA ASP A 44 -4.22 1.12 3.37
C ASP A 44 -3.00 0.53 4.09
N ALA A 45 -1.80 0.72 3.56
CA ALA A 45 -0.56 0.27 4.22
C ALA A 45 -0.37 0.93 5.60
N LYS A 46 -0.61 2.24 5.71
CA LYS A 46 -0.56 2.96 7.00
C LYS A 46 -1.63 2.48 7.97
N ARG A 47 -2.81 2.17 7.47
CA ARG A 47 -3.89 1.61 8.28
C ARG A 47 -3.52 0.24 8.83
N LEU A 48 -2.93 -0.63 8.02
CA LEU A 48 -2.47 -1.94 8.45
C LEU A 48 -1.41 -1.82 9.56
N VAL A 49 -0.49 -0.86 9.45
CA VAL A 49 0.48 -0.55 10.50
C VAL A 49 -0.22 -0.06 11.78
N ALA A 50 -1.22 0.81 11.66
CA ALA A 50 -1.96 1.32 12.82
C ALA A 50 -2.69 0.22 13.59
N LEU A 51 -3.21 -0.81 12.89
CA LEU A 51 -3.78 -1.99 13.51
C LEU A 51 -2.72 -2.77 14.30
N ALA A 52 -1.54 -3.03 13.70
CA ALA A 52 -0.43 -3.68 14.41
C ALA A 52 0.06 -2.87 15.64
N GLU A 53 0.07 -1.53 15.55
CA GLU A 53 0.36 -0.67 16.70
C GLU A 53 -0.69 -0.78 17.80
N ALA A 54 -1.96 -0.94 17.43
CA ALA A 54 -3.04 -1.14 18.39
C ALA A 54 -2.92 -2.49 19.10
N GLU A 55 -2.58 -3.57 18.40
CA GLU A 55 -2.35 -4.89 18.98
C GLU A 55 -1.22 -4.86 20.03
N ILE A 56 -0.08 -4.29 19.68
CA ILE A 56 1.07 -4.14 20.62
C ILE A 56 0.68 -3.36 21.88
N ARG A 57 -0.22 -2.36 21.76
CA ARG A 57 -0.66 -1.56 22.91
C ARG A 57 -1.72 -2.24 23.77
N ASN A 58 -2.57 -3.06 23.16
CA ASN A 58 -3.72 -3.65 23.81
C ASN A 58 -3.42 -5.00 24.46
N ASP A 59 -2.42 -5.71 23.98
CA ASP A 59 -2.06 -7.03 24.47
C ASP A 59 -0.60 -7.06 24.97
N GLU A 60 -0.41 -6.97 26.28
CA GLU A 60 0.90 -7.02 26.95
C GLU A 60 1.61 -8.39 26.78
N SER A 61 0.90 -9.44 26.37
CA SER A 61 1.46 -10.75 26.11
C SER A 61 2.25 -10.80 24.78
N ILE A 62 1.99 -9.84 23.88
CA ILE A 62 2.67 -9.70 22.62
C ILE A 62 4.04 -9.04 22.86
N ASP A 63 5.07 -9.82 22.98
CA ASP A 63 6.42 -9.33 23.21
C ASP A 63 7.49 -10.20 22.53
N VAL A 64 8.68 -9.64 22.39
CA VAL A 64 9.87 -10.30 21.84
C VAL A 64 11.12 -9.74 22.51
N SER A 65 12.20 -10.51 22.51
CA SER A 65 13.51 -10.06 22.99
C SER A 65 14.01 -8.81 22.23
N TYR A 66 14.82 -7.98 22.85
CA TYR A 66 15.45 -6.83 22.18
C TYR A 66 16.26 -7.30 20.96
N GLY A 67 16.09 -6.61 19.84
CA GLY A 67 16.66 -7.02 18.56
C GLY A 67 15.85 -8.08 17.80
N GLY A 68 14.73 -8.54 18.37
CA GLY A 68 13.82 -9.49 17.72
C GLY A 68 12.68 -8.81 16.96
N PHE A 69 11.90 -9.62 16.28
CA PHE A 69 10.83 -9.22 15.39
C PHE A 69 9.52 -9.87 15.80
N ILE A 70 8.45 -9.08 15.84
CA ILE A 70 7.07 -9.54 15.89
C ILE A 70 6.49 -9.39 14.50
N VAL A 71 5.80 -10.39 14.01
CA VAL A 71 5.18 -10.37 12.69
C VAL A 71 3.68 -10.62 12.82
N PHE A 72 2.91 -9.69 12.30
CA PHE A 72 1.47 -9.82 12.16
C PHE A 72 1.14 -10.13 10.71
N SER A 73 0.47 -11.25 10.46
CA SER A 73 -0.05 -11.55 9.13
C SER A 73 -1.18 -10.59 8.77
N PHE A 74 -1.40 -10.35 7.47
CA PHE A 74 -2.52 -9.57 6.99
C PHE A 74 -3.85 -10.12 7.50
N SER A 75 -4.03 -11.44 7.45
CA SER A 75 -5.26 -12.09 7.89
C SER A 75 -5.53 -11.97 9.39
N TYR A 76 -4.52 -11.77 10.20
CA TYR A 76 -4.66 -11.51 11.64
C TYR A 76 -5.12 -10.08 11.91
N LEU A 77 -4.58 -9.12 11.14
CA LEU A 77 -4.88 -7.69 11.32
C LEU A 77 -6.16 -7.23 10.61
N ASP A 78 -6.61 -7.96 9.57
CA ASP A 78 -7.78 -7.56 8.79
C ASP A 78 -9.07 -7.69 9.61
N ASP A 79 -9.61 -6.57 9.99
CA ASP A 79 -10.88 -6.41 10.69
C ASP A 79 -12.10 -6.41 9.74
N GLY A 80 -11.92 -6.83 8.48
CA GLY A 80 -12.92 -6.77 7.43
C GLY A 80 -13.00 -5.45 6.71
N SER A 81 -12.04 -4.55 6.93
CA SER A 81 -12.00 -3.22 6.34
C SER A 81 -11.17 -3.12 5.06
N PHE A 82 -10.46 -4.18 4.69
CA PHE A 82 -9.65 -4.26 3.47
C PHE A 82 -10.36 -5.11 2.40
N GLU A 83 -11.57 -4.68 1.98
CA GLU A 83 -12.38 -5.43 1.01
C GLU A 83 -11.69 -5.61 -0.35
N SER A 84 -10.97 -4.59 -0.82
CA SER A 84 -10.26 -4.64 -2.11
C SER A 84 -9.11 -3.63 -2.16
N ASP A 85 -8.13 -3.95 -3.00
CA ASP A 85 -7.07 -3.02 -3.36
C ASP A 85 -7.60 -1.88 -4.27
N PRO A 86 -6.86 -0.80 -4.49
CA PRO A 86 -7.27 0.30 -5.37
C PRO A 86 -7.48 -0.08 -6.85
N ASP A 87 -7.17 -1.31 -7.23
CA ASP A 87 -7.45 -1.89 -8.54
C ASP A 87 -8.68 -2.83 -8.54
N ASN A 88 -9.50 -2.79 -7.46
CA ASN A 88 -10.72 -3.58 -7.23
C ASN A 88 -10.49 -5.10 -7.25
N LYS A 89 -9.42 -5.55 -6.62
CA LYS A 89 -9.09 -6.96 -6.41
C LYS A 89 -8.71 -7.20 -4.94
N PRO A 90 -8.85 -8.41 -4.43
CA PRO A 90 -8.41 -8.71 -3.07
C PRO A 90 -6.90 -8.54 -2.93
N TYR A 91 -6.46 -8.14 -1.75
CA TYR A 91 -5.05 -8.15 -1.37
C TYR A 91 -4.50 -9.58 -1.32
N ASP A 92 -3.22 -9.76 -1.60
CA ASP A 92 -2.52 -11.03 -1.41
C ASP A 92 -2.19 -11.21 0.08
N SER A 93 -3.15 -11.76 0.82
CA SER A 93 -3.05 -11.93 2.28
C SER A 93 -1.89 -12.85 2.69
N ALA A 94 -1.50 -13.80 1.84
CA ALA A 94 -0.40 -14.72 2.14
C ALA A 94 0.98 -14.05 2.08
N ASN A 95 1.11 -12.96 1.31
CA ASN A 95 2.36 -12.24 1.12
C ASN A 95 2.31 -10.81 1.69
N SER A 96 1.25 -10.47 2.44
CA SER A 96 1.09 -9.16 3.09
C SER A 96 1.20 -9.32 4.61
N PHE A 97 2.01 -8.48 5.25
CA PHE A 97 2.26 -8.55 6.68
C PHE A 97 2.89 -7.26 7.22
N VAL A 98 2.84 -7.10 8.54
CA VAL A 98 3.55 -6.06 9.26
C VAL A 98 4.65 -6.68 10.11
N VAL A 99 5.84 -6.15 10.03
CA VAL A 99 6.97 -6.52 10.88
C VAL A 99 7.23 -5.41 11.88
N VAL A 100 7.26 -5.76 13.15
CA VAL A 100 7.58 -4.85 14.25
C VAL A 100 8.94 -5.24 14.81
N TYR A 101 9.88 -4.33 14.74
CA TYR A 101 11.24 -4.51 15.26
C TYR A 101 11.38 -3.85 16.62
N LYS A 102 11.68 -4.63 17.66
CA LYS A 102 11.95 -4.12 19.00
C LYS A 102 13.41 -3.67 19.13
N ARG A 103 13.66 -2.40 18.89
CA ARG A 103 14.99 -1.81 18.94
C ARG A 103 15.31 -1.27 20.31
N GLY A 104 16.55 -1.48 20.78
CA GLY A 104 17.03 -0.92 22.05
C GLY A 104 17.44 -1.97 23.06
N ASN A 105 17.25 -1.64 24.35
CA ASN A 105 17.63 -2.48 25.48
C ASN A 105 16.63 -2.31 26.64
N ALA A 106 16.86 -2.98 27.78
CA ALA A 106 15.97 -2.96 28.94
C ALA A 106 15.72 -1.57 29.53
N THR A 107 16.63 -0.61 29.35
CA THR A 107 16.50 0.74 29.89
C THR A 107 15.75 1.67 28.94
N SER A 108 15.90 1.46 27.62
CA SER A 108 15.25 2.26 26.60
C SER A 108 15.03 1.44 25.34
N TYR A 109 13.79 1.26 24.93
CA TYR A 109 13.44 0.59 23.70
C TYR A 109 12.34 1.34 22.96
N GLN A 110 12.23 1.03 21.66
CA GLN A 110 11.16 1.50 20.78
C GLN A 110 10.80 0.43 19.76
N PHE A 111 9.59 0.53 19.25
CA PHE A 111 9.14 -0.30 18.15
C PHE A 111 9.23 0.47 16.83
N ASP A 112 9.87 -0.13 15.84
CA ASP A 112 9.89 0.35 14.47
C ASP A 112 9.02 -0.60 13.63
N TYR A 113 8.08 -0.03 12.89
CA TYR A 113 7.08 -0.78 12.12
C TYR A 113 7.43 -0.77 10.64
N TYR A 114 7.42 -1.93 10.03
CA TYR A 114 7.65 -2.14 8.60
C TYR A 114 6.45 -2.86 8.03
N VAL A 115 6.04 -2.49 6.84
CA VAL A 115 4.89 -3.11 6.16
C VAL A 115 5.29 -3.61 4.78
N GLN A 116 4.85 -4.80 4.46
CA GLN A 116 4.77 -5.35 3.12
C GLN A 116 3.29 -5.53 2.79
N LEU A 117 2.83 -4.88 1.73
CA LEU A 117 1.45 -4.99 1.28
C LEU A 117 1.44 -5.29 -0.21
N ILE A 118 0.78 -6.37 -0.60
CA ILE A 118 0.76 -6.86 -1.96
C ILE A 118 -0.68 -6.82 -2.48
N GLY A 119 -0.90 -6.01 -3.49
CA GLY A 119 -2.15 -5.98 -4.25
C GLY A 119 -2.04 -6.75 -5.56
N SER A 120 -3.05 -6.63 -6.39
CA SER A 120 -3.15 -7.36 -7.66
C SER A 120 -2.19 -6.85 -8.74
N LYS A 121 -1.99 -5.54 -8.82
CA LYS A 121 -1.12 -4.90 -9.84
C LYS A 121 0.07 -4.20 -9.23
N ARG A 122 -0.06 -3.77 -7.99
CA ARG A 122 0.93 -2.97 -7.27
C ARG A 122 1.16 -3.49 -5.88
N GLY A 123 2.25 -3.09 -5.29
CA GLY A 123 2.56 -3.47 -3.93
C GLY A 123 3.64 -2.60 -3.33
N LEU A 124 3.86 -2.82 -2.06
CA LEU A 124 4.88 -2.20 -1.25
C LEU A 124 5.78 -3.33 -0.73
N ASP A 125 7.03 -3.33 -1.13
CA ASP A 125 8.05 -4.20 -0.52
C ASP A 125 8.27 -3.77 0.94
N LEU A 126 8.82 -4.64 1.78
CA LEU A 126 8.97 -4.37 3.20
C LEU A 126 9.66 -3.01 3.46
N THR A 127 8.87 -2.03 3.88
CA THR A 127 9.26 -0.63 4.00
C THR A 127 8.93 -0.10 5.40
N LEU A 128 9.83 0.74 5.96
CA LEU A 128 9.61 1.41 7.24
C LEU A 128 8.41 2.36 7.16
N SER A 129 7.46 2.23 8.09
CA SER A 129 6.17 2.95 8.06
C SER A 129 6.32 4.48 8.10
N LYS A 130 7.33 5.01 8.79
CA LYS A 130 7.58 6.46 8.94
C LYS A 130 8.01 7.17 7.64
N GLY A 131 8.32 6.44 6.59
CA GLY A 131 8.81 7.01 5.33
C GLY A 131 8.04 6.51 4.11
N ILE A 132 6.83 5.97 4.29
CA ILE A 132 6.06 5.45 3.17
C ILE A 132 5.49 6.59 2.33
N GLU A 133 5.88 6.60 1.06
CA GLU A 133 5.45 7.57 0.04
C GLU A 133 4.93 6.85 -1.21
N PRO A 134 4.15 7.52 -2.07
CA PRO A 134 3.65 6.94 -3.32
C PRO A 134 4.74 6.41 -4.26
N SER A 135 5.95 6.93 -4.15
CA SER A 135 7.14 6.47 -4.88
C SER A 135 7.61 5.06 -4.48
N ASN A 136 7.27 4.59 -3.27
CA ASN A 136 7.59 3.24 -2.81
C ASN A 136 6.66 2.17 -3.40
N VAL A 137 5.51 2.58 -3.96
CA VAL A 137 4.57 1.66 -4.58
C VAL A 137 5.09 1.23 -5.95
N VAL A 138 5.38 -0.06 -6.09
CA VAL A 138 5.89 -0.69 -7.32
C VAL A 138 4.79 -1.49 -8.04
N GLU A 139 4.86 -1.59 -9.36
CA GLU A 139 3.86 -2.31 -10.18
C GLU A 139 4.05 -3.83 -10.18
N ALA A 140 5.23 -4.31 -9.84
CA ALA A 140 5.53 -5.74 -9.72
C ALA A 140 6.26 -6.01 -8.41
N PRO A 141 5.55 -6.02 -7.27
CA PRO A 141 6.17 -6.21 -5.96
C PRO A 141 6.77 -7.60 -5.83
N LYS A 142 7.88 -7.67 -5.12
CA LYS A 142 8.54 -8.95 -4.82
C LYS A 142 7.73 -9.67 -3.74
N LYS A 143 7.15 -10.80 -4.09
CA LYS A 143 6.51 -11.70 -3.13
C LYS A 143 7.59 -12.42 -2.32
N GLN A 144 8.03 -11.82 -1.25
CA GLN A 144 9.04 -12.39 -0.37
C GLN A 144 8.35 -13.04 0.84
N THR A 145 8.87 -14.19 1.26
CA THR A 145 8.49 -14.76 2.55
C THR A 145 8.95 -13.85 3.68
N ILE A 146 8.26 -13.87 4.80
CA ILE A 146 8.56 -13.07 6.00
C ILE A 146 10.04 -13.11 6.35
N THR A 147 10.58 -14.31 6.48
CA THR A 147 12.01 -14.51 6.85
C THR A 147 12.97 -13.90 5.82
N ASN A 148 12.69 -14.04 4.52
CA ASN A 148 13.55 -13.49 3.48
C ASN A 148 13.45 -11.97 3.41
N ALA A 149 12.26 -11.40 3.60
CA ALA A 149 12.05 -9.95 3.65
C ALA A 149 12.86 -9.35 4.82
N ILE A 150 12.76 -9.91 6.02
CA ILE A 150 13.52 -9.47 7.21
C ILE A 150 15.03 -9.60 6.96
N LYS A 151 15.51 -10.75 6.49
CA LYS A 151 16.94 -10.95 6.17
C LYS A 151 17.47 -9.91 5.20
N THR A 152 16.70 -9.58 4.19
CA THR A 152 17.09 -8.63 3.15
C THR A 152 17.15 -7.20 3.69
N VAL A 153 16.11 -6.77 4.42
CA VAL A 153 16.01 -5.39 4.91
C VAL A 153 16.98 -5.11 6.06
N PHE A 154 17.17 -6.09 6.97
CA PHE A 154 17.98 -5.90 8.18
C PHE A 154 19.39 -6.48 8.07
N ASN A 155 19.73 -7.16 6.98
CA ASN A 155 21.01 -7.85 6.77
C ASN A 155 21.35 -8.83 7.91
N ILE A 156 20.37 -9.59 8.38
CA ILE A 156 20.48 -10.54 9.50
C ILE A 156 20.33 -11.97 8.98
N ALA A 157 21.28 -12.85 9.27
CA ALA A 157 21.27 -14.23 8.80
C ALA A 157 20.19 -15.09 9.49
N SER A 158 19.95 -14.87 10.79
CA SER A 158 19.03 -15.68 11.61
C SER A 158 18.22 -14.77 12.53
N PRO A 159 17.12 -14.17 12.06
CA PRO A 159 16.28 -13.31 12.89
C PRO A 159 15.46 -14.13 13.89
N THR A 160 15.32 -13.61 15.13
CA THR A 160 14.35 -14.13 16.10
C THR A 160 12.99 -13.56 15.78
N ILE A 161 12.03 -14.41 15.40
CA ILE A 161 10.69 -13.99 14.92
C ILE A 161 9.61 -14.65 15.77
N VAL A 162 8.66 -13.84 16.22
CA VAL A 162 7.39 -14.29 16.81
C VAL A 162 6.28 -13.94 15.83
N ASN A 163 5.45 -14.91 15.44
CA ASN A 163 4.40 -14.74 14.43
C ASN A 163 3.02 -14.79 15.09
N TYR A 164 2.12 -13.90 14.61
CA TYR A 164 0.71 -13.80 14.96
C TYR A 164 -0.18 -13.81 13.72
#